data_8c4f8f68a10a6f16d5b38c59408eb0a7
#
_entry.id   8c4f8f68a10a6f16d5b38c59408eb0a7
#
_cell.length_a   1.000
_cell.length_b   1.000
_cell.length_c   1.000
_cell.angle_alpha   90.00
_cell.angle_beta   90.00
_cell.angle_gamma   90.00
#
_symmetry.space_group_name_H-M   'P 1'
#
loop_
_entity.id
_entity.type
_entity.pdbx_description
1 polymer ?
#
loop_
_entity_poly.entity_id
_entity_poly.type
_entity_poly.pdbx_seq_one_letter_code
_entity_poly.pdbx_strand_id
1 'polypeptide(L)'
;MDTPTTIAQSLAWATHDLRATSETPRLDAELLLAYVLGWARARLLAEGRLALTEAQATAFYELVTRRAALEPVAYLIGHKEFYGIDFLIDRRALMPRPETELLVELALDFARRRTKDERRNPSSAQLRPSSIVDVGTGSGAIAIALALHLPEARIAAIDISPDALALARQNVERHGLTERVRLLQGDLFGPLTEPVDMIVSNPPYTILADIDEGVRRYEPHLALDGGADGLDLYRRLLGQAPDYLRSGGVILLEIGATQAAVVMELARRAFPAAIISAHQDLAGRDRVVVIDDRVIHHEMLDT
;
A
#
# COMPACT_ATOMS: atom_id res chain seq x y z
N MET A 1 40.99 2.64 9.95
CA MET A 1 40.47 1.29 9.67
C MET A 1 40.69 1.04 8.20
N ASP A 2 41.27 -0.11 7.85
CA ASP A 2 41.46 -0.46 6.44
C ASP A 2 40.12 -0.55 5.75
N THR A 3 39.97 0.11 4.61
CA THR A 3 38.72 0.08 3.82
C THR A 3 38.43 -1.35 3.38
N PRO A 4 37.23 -1.88 3.58
CA PRO A 4 36.88 -3.24 3.15
C PRO A 4 37.09 -3.38 1.64
N THR A 5 37.88 -4.37 1.22
CA THR A 5 38.27 -4.51 -0.19
C THR A 5 37.42 -5.52 -0.95
N THR A 6 36.78 -6.48 -0.26
CA THR A 6 35.95 -7.51 -0.89
C THR A 6 34.48 -7.36 -0.56
N ILE A 7 33.60 -7.95 -1.38
CA ILE A 7 32.15 -8.00 -1.15
C ILE A 7 31.84 -8.55 0.26
N ALA A 8 32.46 -9.66 0.64
CA ALA A 8 32.23 -10.28 1.95
C ALA A 8 32.63 -9.38 3.13
N GLN A 9 33.78 -8.70 3.01
CA GLN A 9 34.25 -7.75 4.03
C GLN A 9 33.34 -6.53 4.12
N SER A 10 32.91 -5.98 2.98
CA SER A 10 32.00 -4.83 2.92
C SER A 10 30.65 -5.15 3.53
N LEU A 11 30.09 -6.32 3.23
CA LEU A 11 28.83 -6.78 3.83
C LEU A 11 28.97 -7.02 5.35
N ALA A 12 30.09 -7.58 5.81
CA ALA A 12 30.33 -7.80 7.24
C ALA A 12 30.45 -6.47 7.99
N TRP A 13 31.18 -5.51 7.43
CA TRP A 13 31.30 -4.16 7.97
C TRP A 13 29.93 -3.47 8.05
N ALA A 14 29.17 -3.39 6.94
CA ALA A 14 27.87 -2.75 6.90
C ALA A 14 26.86 -3.39 7.83
N THR A 15 26.85 -4.74 7.90
CA THR A 15 26.02 -5.49 8.85
C THR A 15 26.31 -5.10 10.30
N HIS A 16 27.61 -4.90 10.64
CA HIS A 16 27.98 -4.46 11.98
C HIS A 16 27.53 -3.03 12.27
N ASP A 17 27.75 -2.13 11.33
CA ASP A 17 27.44 -0.70 11.46
C ASP A 17 25.93 -0.44 11.60
N LEU A 18 25.09 -1.22 10.89
CA LEU A 18 23.64 -1.11 10.90
C LEU A 18 22.96 -1.79 12.09
N ARG A 19 23.66 -2.51 12.97
CA ARG A 19 23.06 -3.28 14.08
C ARG A 19 22.24 -2.43 15.05
N ALA A 20 22.64 -1.19 15.26
CA ALA A 20 21.96 -0.31 16.20
C ALA A 20 20.70 0.35 15.63
N THR A 21 20.51 0.33 14.30
CA THR A 21 19.51 1.12 13.59
C THR A 21 18.63 0.31 12.64
N SER A 22 18.87 -1.00 12.53
CA SER A 22 18.10 -1.89 11.68
C SER A 22 17.76 -3.21 12.39
N GLU A 23 16.53 -3.68 12.21
CA GLU A 23 16.10 -5.01 12.64
C GLU A 23 16.65 -6.11 11.72
N THR A 24 17.00 -5.75 10.48
CA THR A 24 17.50 -6.67 9.45
C THR A 24 18.83 -6.19 8.85
N PRO A 25 19.89 -5.92 9.65
CA PRO A 25 21.08 -5.22 9.20
C PRO A 25 21.81 -5.95 8.07
N ARG A 26 21.78 -7.28 8.06
CA ARG A 26 22.38 -8.09 7.00
C ARG A 26 21.62 -7.96 5.68
N LEU A 27 20.29 -8.00 5.73
CA LEU A 27 19.44 -7.82 4.55
C LEU A 27 19.59 -6.42 3.97
N ASP A 28 19.60 -5.40 4.80
CA ASP A 28 19.79 -4.02 4.39
C ASP A 28 21.13 -3.84 3.67
N ALA A 29 22.23 -4.35 4.25
CA ALA A 29 23.55 -4.31 3.62
C ALA A 29 23.58 -5.02 2.25
N GLU A 30 22.94 -6.19 2.14
CA GLU A 30 22.85 -6.92 0.88
C GLU A 30 22.05 -6.17 -0.19
N LEU A 31 20.92 -5.56 0.17
CA LEU A 31 20.11 -4.77 -0.76
C LEU A 31 20.87 -3.54 -1.28
N LEU A 32 21.53 -2.82 -0.38
CA LEU A 32 22.32 -1.63 -0.73
C LEU A 32 23.50 -1.99 -1.62
N LEU A 33 24.24 -3.07 -1.32
CA LEU A 33 25.38 -3.48 -2.14
C LEU A 33 24.92 -4.05 -3.50
N ALA A 34 23.81 -4.80 -3.52
CA ALA A 34 23.19 -5.30 -4.75
C ALA A 34 22.82 -4.14 -5.69
N TYR A 35 22.24 -3.09 -5.13
CA TYR A 35 21.92 -1.86 -5.87
C TYR A 35 23.16 -1.19 -6.47
N VAL A 36 24.22 -0.97 -5.66
CA VAL A 36 25.47 -0.36 -6.13
C VAL A 36 26.12 -1.15 -7.27
N LEU A 37 26.05 -2.49 -7.20
CA LEU A 37 26.66 -3.35 -8.21
C LEU A 37 25.75 -3.63 -9.41
N GLY A 38 24.46 -3.29 -9.34
CA GLY A 38 23.47 -3.68 -10.35
C GLY A 38 23.26 -5.20 -10.41
N TRP A 39 23.39 -5.92 -9.29
CA TRP A 39 23.34 -7.38 -9.22
C TRP A 39 22.11 -7.89 -8.45
N ALA A 40 21.70 -9.12 -8.78
CA ALA A 40 20.80 -9.87 -7.91
C ALA A 40 21.50 -10.26 -6.59
N ARG A 41 20.80 -10.24 -5.46
CA ARG A 41 21.34 -10.61 -4.14
C ARG A 41 22.03 -11.98 -4.13
N ALA A 42 21.47 -12.96 -4.82
CA ALA A 42 22.07 -14.31 -4.90
C ALA A 42 23.50 -14.29 -5.44
N ARG A 43 23.81 -13.38 -6.35
CA ARG A 43 25.16 -13.22 -6.90
C ARG A 43 26.16 -12.69 -5.87
N LEU A 44 25.72 -11.81 -4.96
CA LEU A 44 26.62 -11.32 -3.88
C LEU A 44 27.14 -12.45 -3.01
N LEU A 45 26.27 -13.44 -2.71
CA LEU A 45 26.62 -14.58 -1.88
C LEU A 45 27.61 -15.53 -2.58
N ALA A 46 27.48 -15.69 -3.90
CA ALA A 46 28.39 -16.50 -4.71
C ALA A 46 29.75 -15.85 -4.90
N GLU A 47 29.79 -14.52 -5.05
CA GLU A 47 30.99 -13.75 -5.47
C GLU A 47 31.65 -12.99 -4.31
N GLY A 48 31.48 -13.45 -3.08
CA GLY A 48 31.93 -12.76 -1.87
C GLY A 48 33.43 -12.43 -1.81
N ARG A 49 34.27 -13.10 -2.63
CA ARG A 49 35.73 -12.87 -2.70
C ARG A 49 36.14 -11.78 -3.69
N LEU A 50 35.23 -11.34 -4.55
CA LEU A 50 35.53 -10.27 -5.50
C LEU A 50 35.78 -8.96 -4.77
N ALA A 51 36.75 -8.21 -5.26
CA ALA A 51 37.05 -6.87 -4.77
C ALA A 51 36.07 -5.86 -5.36
N LEU A 52 35.68 -4.87 -4.55
CA LEU A 52 34.96 -3.68 -5.03
C LEU A 52 35.98 -2.68 -5.63
N THR A 53 35.56 -1.97 -6.66
CA THR A 53 36.30 -0.77 -7.09
C THR A 53 36.15 0.32 -6.02
N GLU A 54 37.04 1.29 -6.01
CA GLU A 54 36.97 2.43 -5.08
C GLU A 54 35.66 3.19 -5.21
N ALA A 55 35.17 3.43 -6.42
CA ALA A 55 33.88 4.06 -6.66
C ALA A 55 32.69 3.28 -6.08
N GLN A 56 32.69 1.95 -6.24
CA GLN A 56 31.65 1.08 -5.67
C GLN A 56 31.72 1.07 -4.14
N ALA A 57 32.91 1.00 -3.56
CA ALA A 57 33.08 1.04 -2.12
C ALA A 57 32.59 2.37 -1.53
N THR A 58 32.94 3.50 -2.16
CA THR A 58 32.49 4.83 -1.76
C THR A 58 30.96 4.96 -1.83
N ALA A 59 30.34 4.59 -2.96
CA ALA A 59 28.89 4.65 -3.12
C ALA A 59 28.17 3.76 -2.09
N PHE A 60 28.71 2.58 -1.82
CA PHE A 60 28.15 1.68 -0.80
C PHE A 60 28.27 2.28 0.61
N TYR A 61 29.43 2.84 0.95
CA TYR A 61 29.65 3.51 2.24
C TYR A 61 28.65 4.65 2.47
N GLU A 62 28.42 5.50 1.45
CA GLU A 62 27.45 6.60 1.53
C GLU A 62 26.03 6.10 1.80
N LEU A 63 25.59 5.03 1.12
CA LEU A 63 24.26 4.44 1.34
C LEU A 63 24.13 3.84 2.73
N VAL A 64 25.17 3.13 3.22
CA VAL A 64 25.17 2.56 4.57
C VAL A 64 25.10 3.67 5.63
N THR A 65 25.86 4.77 5.44
CA THR A 65 25.82 5.93 6.34
C THR A 65 24.44 6.57 6.41
N ARG A 66 23.77 6.73 5.26
CA ARG A 66 22.39 7.22 5.21
C ARG A 66 21.41 6.25 5.86
N ARG A 67 21.58 4.94 5.66
CA ARG A 67 20.76 3.91 6.32
C ARG A 67 20.99 3.90 7.83
N ALA A 68 22.23 4.04 8.30
CA ALA A 68 22.54 4.19 9.72
C ALA A 68 21.90 5.42 10.35
N ALA A 69 21.61 6.46 9.55
CA ALA A 69 20.79 7.62 9.95
C ALA A 69 19.28 7.38 9.82
N LEU A 70 18.83 6.11 9.75
CA LEU A 70 17.44 5.64 9.69
C LEU A 70 16.73 5.88 8.34
N GLU A 71 17.44 6.30 7.27
CA GLU A 71 16.80 6.44 5.97
C GLU A 71 16.37 5.06 5.44
N PRO A 72 15.09 4.88 5.01
CA PRO A 72 14.59 3.59 4.55
C PRO A 72 15.35 3.07 3.32
N VAL A 73 15.70 1.77 3.31
CA VAL A 73 16.39 1.14 2.17
C VAL A 73 15.65 1.39 0.86
N ALA A 74 14.32 1.28 0.85
CA ALA A 74 13.52 1.51 -0.35
C ALA A 74 13.71 2.92 -0.94
N TYR A 75 13.83 3.95 -0.09
CA TYR A 75 14.12 5.32 -0.56
C TYR A 75 15.55 5.48 -1.06
N LEU A 76 16.50 4.75 -0.46
CA LEU A 76 17.92 4.77 -0.89
C LEU A 76 18.10 4.15 -2.27
N ILE A 77 17.39 3.05 -2.55
CA ILE A 77 17.48 2.35 -3.84
C ILE A 77 16.44 2.81 -4.87
N GLY A 78 15.42 3.59 -4.43
CA GLY A 78 14.37 4.13 -5.28
C GLY A 78 13.29 3.12 -5.70
N HIS A 79 13.27 1.92 -5.12
CA HIS A 79 12.39 0.82 -5.49
C HIS A 79 11.84 0.07 -4.29
N LYS A 80 10.59 -0.41 -4.42
CA LYS A 80 9.94 -1.31 -3.45
C LYS A 80 9.06 -2.30 -4.19
N GLU A 81 9.22 -3.56 -3.91
CA GLU A 81 8.29 -4.59 -4.35
C GLU A 81 7.05 -4.58 -3.45
N PHE A 82 5.86 -4.68 -4.05
CA PHE A 82 4.57 -4.81 -3.41
C PHE A 82 3.66 -5.67 -4.31
N TYR A 83 3.09 -6.71 -3.75
CA TYR A 83 2.21 -7.66 -4.44
C TYR A 83 2.83 -8.29 -5.71
N GLY A 84 4.14 -8.60 -5.65
CA GLY A 84 4.91 -9.11 -6.79
C GLY A 84 5.23 -8.09 -7.88
N ILE A 85 4.93 -6.81 -7.67
CA ILE A 85 5.08 -5.71 -8.63
C ILE A 85 6.16 -4.75 -8.13
N ASP A 86 7.08 -4.32 -9.01
CA ASP A 86 8.14 -3.37 -8.67
C ASP A 86 7.68 -1.92 -8.85
N PHE A 87 7.72 -1.13 -7.77
CA PHE A 87 7.31 0.27 -7.74
C PHE A 87 8.51 1.21 -7.57
N LEU A 88 8.50 2.31 -8.29
CA LEU A 88 9.32 3.47 -7.96
C LEU A 88 8.81 4.05 -6.64
N ILE A 89 9.72 4.35 -5.73
CA ILE A 89 9.38 4.91 -4.43
C ILE A 89 10.40 5.94 -3.98
N ASP A 90 9.94 7.03 -3.41
CA ASP A 90 10.73 8.07 -2.76
C ASP A 90 9.90 8.81 -1.71
N ARG A 91 10.46 9.89 -1.13
CA ARG A 91 9.84 10.65 -0.04
C ARG A 91 8.52 11.35 -0.39
N ARG A 92 8.07 11.29 -1.64
CA ARG A 92 6.79 11.89 -2.09
C ARG A 92 5.56 11.10 -1.64
N ALA A 93 5.72 9.79 -1.38
CA ALA A 93 4.62 8.93 -0.96
C ALA A 93 5.05 7.94 0.14
N LEU A 94 4.07 7.47 0.91
CA LEU A 94 4.27 6.39 1.86
C LEU A 94 4.79 5.15 1.13
N MET A 95 5.77 4.50 1.72
CA MET A 95 6.28 3.22 1.23
C MET A 95 5.22 2.13 1.42
N PRO A 96 4.81 1.39 0.37
CA PRO A 96 3.85 0.31 0.49
C PRO A 96 4.27 -0.70 1.56
N ARG A 97 3.33 -1.07 2.44
CA ARG A 97 3.56 -2.02 3.54
C ARG A 97 3.08 -3.41 3.14
N PRO A 98 3.76 -4.49 3.59
CA PRO A 98 3.31 -5.85 3.31
C PRO A 98 1.87 -6.12 3.79
N GLU A 99 1.46 -5.52 4.89
CA GLU A 99 0.12 -5.67 5.45
C GLU A 99 -0.97 -5.14 4.51
N THR A 100 -0.64 -4.15 3.68
CA THR A 100 -1.57 -3.58 2.67
C THR A 100 -1.89 -4.59 1.56
N GLU A 101 -1.08 -5.63 1.37
CA GLU A 101 -1.37 -6.71 0.40
C GLU A 101 -2.68 -7.43 0.72
N LEU A 102 -3.03 -7.58 2.02
CA LEU A 102 -4.31 -8.14 2.43
C LEU A 102 -5.51 -7.33 1.90
N LEU A 103 -5.39 -6.00 1.86
CA LEU A 103 -6.44 -5.14 1.28
C LEU A 103 -6.65 -5.45 -0.20
N VAL A 104 -5.56 -5.62 -0.96
CA VAL A 104 -5.60 -6.00 -2.38
C VAL A 104 -6.20 -7.39 -2.56
N GLU A 105 -5.77 -8.38 -1.76
CA GLU A 105 -6.29 -9.75 -1.82
C GLU A 105 -7.82 -9.79 -1.60
N LEU A 106 -8.30 -9.12 -0.55
CA LEU A 106 -9.72 -9.06 -0.24
C LEU A 106 -10.52 -8.36 -1.34
N ALA A 107 -10.00 -7.26 -1.91
CA ALA A 107 -10.64 -6.56 -3.01
C ALA A 107 -10.75 -7.44 -4.26
N LEU A 108 -9.69 -8.18 -4.60
CA LEU A 108 -9.67 -9.13 -5.70
C LEU A 108 -10.62 -10.31 -5.47
N ASP A 109 -10.65 -10.86 -4.26
CA ASP A 109 -11.55 -11.95 -3.90
C ASP A 109 -13.01 -11.52 -3.99
N PHE A 110 -13.32 -10.31 -3.53
CA PHE A 110 -14.64 -9.73 -3.65
C PHE A 110 -15.06 -9.61 -5.13
N ALA A 111 -14.20 -9.08 -5.97
CA ALA A 111 -14.45 -8.97 -7.40
C ALA A 111 -14.65 -10.36 -8.08
N ARG A 112 -13.87 -11.37 -7.67
CA ARG A 112 -13.97 -12.74 -8.21
C ARG A 112 -15.24 -13.48 -7.78
N ARG A 113 -15.69 -13.31 -6.53
CA ARG A 113 -16.93 -13.95 -6.03
C ARG A 113 -18.12 -13.43 -6.81
N ARG A 114 -18.20 -12.15 -7.06
CA ARG A 114 -19.25 -11.54 -7.89
C ARG A 114 -19.30 -12.14 -9.29
N THR A 115 -18.17 -12.42 -9.91
CA THR A 115 -18.10 -13.07 -11.21
C THR A 115 -18.67 -14.50 -11.22
N LYS A 116 -18.55 -15.25 -10.13
CA LYS A 116 -19.11 -16.60 -9.99
C LYS A 116 -20.63 -16.59 -9.81
N ASP A 117 -21.14 -15.62 -9.06
CA ASP A 117 -22.58 -15.46 -8.82
C ASP A 117 -23.33 -15.04 -10.10
N GLU A 118 -22.73 -14.18 -10.94
CA GLU A 118 -23.25 -13.83 -12.27
C GLU A 118 -23.41 -15.03 -13.21
N ARG A 119 -22.45 -15.97 -13.20
CA ARG A 119 -22.56 -17.19 -14.02
C ARG A 119 -23.70 -18.11 -13.59
N ARG A 120 -24.13 -18.02 -12.33
CA ARG A 120 -25.25 -18.79 -11.79
C ARG A 120 -26.59 -18.09 -11.97
N ASN A 121 -26.60 -16.77 -11.99
CA ASN A 121 -27.79 -15.95 -12.16
C ASN A 121 -27.50 -14.76 -13.10
N PRO A 122 -27.83 -14.87 -14.43
CA PRO A 122 -27.58 -13.80 -15.40
C PRO A 122 -28.30 -12.47 -15.10
N SER A 123 -29.35 -12.50 -14.27
CA SER A 123 -30.04 -11.28 -13.81
C SER A 123 -29.20 -10.46 -12.84
N SER A 124 -28.12 -11.02 -12.31
CA SER A 124 -27.14 -10.35 -11.44
C SER A 124 -25.93 -9.76 -12.19
N ALA A 125 -25.97 -9.72 -13.53
CA ALA A 125 -24.87 -9.30 -14.41
C ALA A 125 -24.37 -7.84 -14.25
N GLN A 126 -24.94 -7.08 -13.31
CA GLN A 126 -24.53 -5.71 -12.97
C GLN A 126 -23.44 -5.65 -11.89
N LEU A 127 -22.82 -6.77 -11.51
CA LEU A 127 -22.08 -6.87 -10.27
C LEU A 127 -20.54 -6.97 -10.37
N ARG A 128 -19.94 -6.84 -11.54
CA ARG A 128 -18.48 -6.68 -11.62
C ARG A 128 -18.12 -5.27 -11.19
N PRO A 129 -17.22 -5.08 -10.24
CA PRO A 129 -16.71 -3.75 -10.00
C PRO A 129 -15.96 -3.29 -11.25
N SER A 130 -16.69 -2.54 -12.08
CA SER A 130 -16.13 -1.92 -13.29
C SER A 130 -15.51 -0.57 -12.98
N SER A 131 -15.95 0.06 -11.89
CA SER A 131 -15.41 1.31 -11.38
C SER A 131 -14.96 1.17 -9.93
N ILE A 132 -13.69 1.46 -9.71
CA ILE A 132 -13.04 1.36 -8.40
C ILE A 132 -12.42 2.72 -8.09
N VAL A 133 -12.46 3.13 -6.82
CA VAL A 133 -11.67 4.26 -6.36
C VAL A 133 -10.68 3.83 -5.29
N ASP A 134 -9.43 4.25 -5.45
CA ASP A 134 -8.37 4.16 -4.45
C ASP A 134 -8.17 5.57 -3.85
N VAL A 135 -8.59 5.74 -2.59
CA VAL A 135 -8.56 7.02 -1.88
C VAL A 135 -7.30 7.10 -1.02
N GLY A 136 -6.48 8.13 -1.25
CA GLY A 136 -5.15 8.23 -0.67
C GLY A 136 -4.16 7.30 -1.38
N THR A 137 -4.12 7.35 -2.71
CA THR A 137 -3.39 6.35 -3.53
C THR A 137 -1.89 6.34 -3.33
N GLY A 138 -1.30 7.41 -2.82
CA GLY A 138 0.14 7.51 -2.56
C GLY A 138 0.98 7.26 -3.82
N SER A 139 1.78 6.19 -3.80
CA SER A 139 2.59 5.75 -4.95
C SER A 139 1.79 5.07 -6.08
N GLY A 140 0.47 4.89 -5.91
CA GLY A 140 -0.38 4.16 -6.82
C GLY A 140 -0.39 2.64 -6.61
N ALA A 141 0.18 2.14 -5.52
CA ALA A 141 0.44 0.71 -5.31
C ALA A 141 -0.85 -0.13 -5.35
N ILE A 142 -1.89 0.26 -4.60
CA ILE A 142 -3.18 -0.46 -4.55
C ILE A 142 -3.87 -0.36 -5.92
N ALA A 143 -3.99 0.85 -6.48
CA ALA A 143 -4.64 1.08 -7.76
C ALA A 143 -4.00 0.25 -8.90
N ILE A 144 -2.67 0.23 -8.97
CA ILE A 144 -1.92 -0.51 -9.99
C ILE A 144 -2.07 -2.02 -9.78
N ALA A 145 -1.95 -2.51 -8.54
CA ALA A 145 -2.13 -3.93 -8.24
C ALA A 145 -3.54 -4.40 -8.66
N LEU A 146 -4.59 -3.65 -8.33
CA LEU A 146 -5.95 -3.95 -8.75
C LEU A 146 -6.10 -3.89 -10.28
N ALA A 147 -5.55 -2.87 -10.94
CA ALA A 147 -5.64 -2.73 -12.40
C ALA A 147 -4.98 -3.89 -13.15
N LEU A 148 -3.84 -4.39 -12.68
CA LEU A 148 -3.16 -5.53 -13.30
C LEU A 148 -3.96 -6.84 -13.17
N HIS A 149 -4.67 -7.03 -12.06
CA HIS A 149 -5.41 -8.25 -11.78
C HIS A 149 -6.89 -8.20 -12.19
N LEU A 150 -7.43 -7.02 -12.47
CA LEU A 150 -8.80 -6.78 -12.94
C LEU A 150 -8.77 -6.04 -14.29
N PRO A 151 -8.55 -6.74 -15.42
CA PRO A 151 -8.30 -6.10 -16.71
C PRO A 151 -9.47 -5.25 -17.22
N GLU A 152 -10.70 -5.53 -16.80
CA GLU A 152 -11.90 -4.81 -17.20
C GLU A 152 -12.21 -3.58 -16.30
N ALA A 153 -11.54 -3.48 -15.14
CA ALA A 153 -11.82 -2.40 -14.20
C ALA A 153 -11.16 -1.08 -14.63
N ARG A 154 -11.88 0.02 -14.38
CA ARG A 154 -11.36 1.39 -14.43
C ARG A 154 -11.18 1.91 -13.01
N ILE A 155 -10.03 2.46 -12.72
CA ILE A 155 -9.67 2.87 -11.38
C ILE A 155 -9.42 4.37 -11.35
N ALA A 156 -10.16 5.06 -10.48
CA ALA A 156 -9.84 6.42 -10.08
C ALA A 156 -8.89 6.34 -8.87
N ALA A 157 -7.70 6.88 -8.99
CA ALA A 157 -6.70 6.94 -7.93
C ALA A 157 -6.57 8.38 -7.45
N ILE A 158 -7.04 8.65 -6.24
CA ILE A 158 -7.14 10.01 -5.69
C ILE A 158 -6.08 10.21 -4.63
N ASP A 159 -5.44 11.37 -4.67
CA ASP A 159 -4.59 11.84 -3.59
C ASP A 159 -4.68 13.37 -3.46
N ILE A 160 -4.57 13.85 -2.25
CA ILE A 160 -4.52 15.29 -1.99
C ILE A 160 -3.15 15.88 -2.33
N SER A 161 -2.09 15.06 -2.26
CA SER A 161 -0.71 15.44 -2.53
C SER A 161 -0.39 15.40 -4.03
N PRO A 162 -0.05 16.53 -4.65
CA PRO A 162 0.41 16.56 -6.03
C PRO A 162 1.73 15.80 -6.23
N ASP A 163 2.59 15.75 -5.19
CA ASP A 163 3.87 15.04 -5.23
C ASP A 163 3.65 13.53 -5.23
N ALA A 164 2.73 13.02 -4.41
CA ALA A 164 2.35 11.61 -4.44
C ALA A 164 1.79 11.22 -5.81
N LEU A 165 0.89 12.04 -6.39
CA LEU A 165 0.36 11.82 -7.74
C LEU A 165 1.42 11.88 -8.84
N ALA A 166 2.46 12.70 -8.68
CA ALA A 166 3.59 12.71 -9.61
C ALA A 166 4.37 11.39 -9.58
N LEU A 167 4.56 10.79 -8.39
CA LEU A 167 5.16 9.45 -8.26
C LEU A 167 4.22 8.37 -8.79
N ALA A 168 2.93 8.42 -8.44
CA ALA A 168 1.92 7.47 -8.94
C ALA A 168 1.86 7.46 -10.48
N ARG A 169 1.97 8.65 -11.12
CA ARG A 169 2.01 8.76 -12.58
C ARG A 169 3.18 7.98 -13.18
N GLN A 170 4.38 8.13 -12.62
CA GLN A 170 5.55 7.38 -13.07
C GLN A 170 5.32 5.86 -12.97
N ASN A 171 4.69 5.40 -11.89
CA ASN A 171 4.36 3.99 -11.70
C ASN A 171 3.28 3.52 -12.68
N VAL A 172 2.21 4.30 -12.88
CA VAL A 172 1.13 3.99 -13.84
C VAL A 172 1.68 3.88 -15.26
N GLU A 173 2.53 4.82 -15.67
CA GLU A 173 3.21 4.81 -16.99
C GLU A 173 4.15 3.62 -17.13
N ARG A 174 4.96 3.32 -16.11
CA ARG A 174 5.87 2.18 -16.07
C ARG A 174 5.17 0.85 -16.29
N HIS A 175 3.95 0.71 -15.76
CA HIS A 175 3.15 -0.52 -15.87
C HIS A 175 2.15 -0.49 -17.04
N GLY A 176 2.16 0.53 -17.89
CA GLY A 176 1.29 0.62 -19.08
C GLY A 176 -0.19 0.76 -18.77
N LEU A 177 -0.55 1.43 -17.66
CA LEU A 177 -1.92 1.49 -17.14
C LEU A 177 -2.61 2.85 -17.32
N THR A 178 -2.06 3.76 -18.13
CA THR A 178 -2.56 5.13 -18.32
C THR A 178 -4.00 5.22 -18.79
N GLU A 179 -4.49 4.23 -19.55
CA GLU A 179 -5.87 4.19 -20.05
C GLU A 179 -6.87 3.64 -19.02
N ARG A 180 -6.39 3.02 -17.93
CA ARG A 180 -7.25 2.35 -16.95
C ARG A 180 -7.14 2.91 -15.52
N VAL A 181 -6.03 3.56 -15.19
CA VAL A 181 -5.83 4.22 -13.90
C VAL A 181 -5.81 5.73 -14.12
N ARG A 182 -6.87 6.39 -13.69
CA ARG A 182 -7.02 7.85 -13.77
C ARG A 182 -6.59 8.49 -12.46
N LEU A 183 -5.53 9.27 -12.50
CA LEU A 183 -5.01 10.01 -11.34
C LEU A 183 -5.80 11.33 -11.18
N LEU A 184 -6.30 11.57 -9.98
CA LEU A 184 -7.14 12.73 -9.65
C LEU A 184 -6.59 13.42 -8.40
N GLN A 185 -6.32 14.71 -8.48
CA GLN A 185 -5.95 15.48 -7.30
C GLN A 185 -7.19 15.99 -6.58
N GLY A 186 -7.27 15.71 -5.28
CA GLY A 186 -8.34 16.23 -4.43
C GLY A 186 -8.42 15.53 -3.08
N ASP A 187 -9.33 16.07 -2.28
CA ASP A 187 -9.57 15.58 -0.92
C ASP A 187 -10.72 14.57 -0.95
N LEU A 188 -10.43 13.34 -0.48
CA LEU A 188 -11.35 12.20 -0.46
C LEU A 188 -12.05 12.00 -1.82
N PHE A 189 -13.37 12.07 -1.84
CA PHE A 189 -14.17 11.83 -3.04
C PHE A 189 -14.43 13.08 -3.91
N GLY A 190 -13.98 14.26 -3.47
CA GLY A 190 -14.28 15.53 -4.16
C GLY A 190 -14.06 15.55 -5.68
N PRO A 191 -13.02 14.88 -6.23
CA PRO A 191 -12.80 14.81 -7.67
C PRO A 191 -13.70 13.81 -8.42
N LEU A 192 -14.44 12.93 -7.73
CA LEU A 192 -15.33 11.97 -8.38
C LEU A 192 -16.59 12.67 -8.91
N THR A 193 -16.98 12.30 -10.11
CA THR A 193 -18.21 12.80 -10.75
C THR A 193 -19.37 11.82 -10.70
N GLU A 194 -19.09 10.55 -10.35
CA GLU A 194 -20.06 9.46 -10.32
C GLU A 194 -19.74 8.48 -9.20
N PRO A 195 -20.75 7.82 -8.61
CA PRO A 195 -20.53 6.74 -7.66
C PRO A 195 -19.81 5.55 -8.30
N VAL A 196 -19.08 4.80 -7.48
CA VAL A 196 -18.26 3.64 -7.86
C VAL A 196 -18.80 2.33 -7.26
N ASP A 197 -18.35 1.21 -7.80
CA ASP A 197 -18.75 -0.13 -7.32
C ASP A 197 -17.90 -0.59 -6.12
N MET A 198 -16.67 -0.08 -6.01
CA MET A 198 -15.74 -0.44 -4.94
C MET A 198 -14.93 0.79 -4.50
N ILE A 199 -14.81 0.97 -3.20
CA ILE A 199 -13.93 1.94 -2.56
C ILE A 199 -12.85 1.17 -1.82
N VAL A 200 -11.59 1.47 -2.11
CA VAL A 200 -10.44 0.97 -1.34
C VAL A 200 -9.66 2.15 -0.78
N SER A 201 -9.12 2.00 0.42
CA SER A 201 -8.25 3.02 1.01
C SER A 201 -7.35 2.43 2.08
N ASN A 202 -6.08 2.87 2.07
CA ASN A 202 -5.20 2.82 3.23
C ASN A 202 -5.02 4.27 3.72
N PRO A 203 -5.97 4.81 4.50
CA PRO A 203 -5.92 6.20 4.92
C PRO A 203 -4.90 6.38 6.05
N PRO A 204 -4.38 7.59 6.27
CA PRO A 204 -3.59 7.91 7.46
C PRO A 204 -4.35 7.57 8.75
N TYR A 205 -3.78 6.71 9.58
CA TYR A 205 -4.41 6.22 10.80
C TYR A 205 -3.51 6.29 12.04
N THR A 206 -2.34 6.87 11.91
CA THR A 206 -1.34 6.88 12.98
C THR A 206 -1.43 8.19 13.77
N ILE A 207 -1.18 8.11 15.08
CA ILE A 207 -0.96 9.29 15.93
C ILE A 207 0.51 9.67 15.75
N LEU A 208 0.80 10.87 15.26
CA LEU A 208 2.19 11.29 14.95
C LEU A 208 3.16 11.20 16.12
N ALA A 209 2.67 11.33 17.36
CA ALA A 209 3.49 11.20 18.56
C ALA A 209 4.01 9.78 18.80
N ASP A 210 3.34 8.77 18.26
CA ASP A 210 3.62 7.35 18.51
C ASP A 210 4.47 6.71 17.40
N ILE A 211 4.90 7.51 16.42
CA ILE A 211 5.64 7.02 15.25
C ILE A 211 7.14 6.92 15.54
N ASP A 212 7.77 5.84 15.07
CA ASP A 212 9.22 5.68 15.09
C ASP A 212 9.96 6.85 14.43
N GLU A 213 11.11 7.20 14.96
CA GLU A 213 11.90 8.34 14.51
C GLU A 213 12.24 8.28 13.01
N GLY A 214 12.60 7.11 12.50
CA GLY A 214 12.94 6.90 11.09
C GLY A 214 11.76 7.19 10.17
N VAL A 215 10.57 6.66 10.50
CA VAL A 215 9.34 6.91 9.76
C VAL A 215 8.98 8.39 9.81
N ARG A 216 8.97 8.98 11.00
CA ARG A 216 8.66 10.41 11.19
C ARG A 216 9.60 11.34 10.43
N ARG A 217 10.87 10.98 10.29
CA ARG A 217 11.90 11.81 9.64
C ARG A 217 11.86 11.75 8.13
N TYR A 218 11.50 10.61 7.57
CA TYR A 218 11.70 10.34 6.14
C TYR A 218 10.40 10.17 5.36
N GLU A 219 9.32 9.72 5.98
CA GLU A 219 8.06 9.51 5.30
C GLU A 219 7.13 10.74 5.39
N PRO A 220 6.28 10.99 4.39
CA PRO A 220 5.43 12.19 4.39
C PRO A 220 4.40 12.15 5.53
N HIS A 221 4.42 13.16 6.40
CA HIS A 221 3.50 13.23 7.53
C HIS A 221 2.03 13.20 7.12
N LEU A 222 1.71 13.79 5.97
CA LEU A 222 0.36 13.79 5.41
C LEU A 222 -0.19 12.37 5.18
N ALA A 223 0.68 11.41 4.89
CA ALA A 223 0.30 10.01 4.68
C ALA A 223 0.25 9.18 5.97
N LEU A 224 0.60 9.77 7.11
CA LEU A 224 0.68 9.10 8.40
C LEU A 224 -0.35 9.65 9.40
N ASP A 225 -0.61 10.97 9.37
CA ASP A 225 -1.37 11.69 10.37
C ASP A 225 -2.86 11.36 10.30
N GLY A 226 -3.31 10.51 11.22
CA GLY A 226 -4.73 10.19 11.42
C GLY A 226 -5.45 11.12 12.39
N GLY A 227 -4.79 12.19 12.87
CA GLY A 227 -5.33 13.09 13.87
C GLY A 227 -5.07 12.63 15.30
N ALA A 228 -5.77 13.24 16.25
CA ALA A 228 -5.51 13.07 17.68
C ALA A 228 -5.73 11.64 18.20
N ASP A 229 -6.60 10.87 17.57
CA ASP A 229 -6.94 9.48 17.92
C ASP A 229 -6.77 8.50 16.75
N GLY A 230 -6.18 8.96 15.62
CA GLY A 230 -5.94 8.16 14.44
C GLY A 230 -7.20 7.86 13.61
N LEU A 231 -8.32 8.55 13.83
CA LEU A 231 -9.62 8.20 13.24
C LEU A 231 -10.22 9.31 12.36
N ASP A 232 -9.54 10.44 12.20
CA ASP A 232 -10.12 11.61 11.52
C ASP A 232 -10.48 11.30 10.05
N LEU A 233 -9.61 10.60 9.34
CA LEU A 233 -9.86 10.24 7.95
C LEU A 233 -11.00 9.22 7.81
N TYR A 234 -11.11 8.25 8.73
CA TYR A 234 -12.24 7.31 8.72
C TYR A 234 -13.58 8.00 8.93
N ARG A 235 -13.67 8.96 9.87
CA ARG A 235 -14.90 9.73 10.09
C ARG A 235 -15.31 10.50 8.85
N ARG A 236 -14.36 11.14 8.20
CA ARG A 236 -14.61 11.94 6.98
C ARG A 236 -14.95 11.05 5.79
N LEU A 237 -14.20 9.97 5.56
CA LEU A 237 -14.39 9.04 4.47
C LEU A 237 -15.76 8.35 4.59
N LEU A 238 -16.05 7.74 5.73
CA LEU A 238 -17.31 7.03 5.96
C LEU A 238 -18.52 7.98 5.97
N GLY A 239 -18.33 9.23 6.42
CA GLY A 239 -19.40 10.24 6.35
C GLY A 239 -19.79 10.66 4.94
N GLN A 240 -18.90 10.52 3.97
CA GLN A 240 -19.14 10.86 2.55
C GLN A 240 -19.45 9.62 1.69
N ALA A 241 -18.91 8.47 2.05
CA ALA A 241 -18.96 7.26 1.23
C ALA A 241 -20.37 6.83 0.75
N PRO A 242 -21.48 7.04 1.51
CA PRO A 242 -22.83 6.71 1.04
C PRO A 242 -23.22 7.40 -0.27
N ASP A 243 -22.72 8.62 -0.52
CA ASP A 243 -23.02 9.38 -1.72
C ASP A 243 -22.19 8.92 -2.94
N TYR A 244 -21.10 8.19 -2.70
CA TYR A 244 -20.15 7.76 -3.72
C TYR A 244 -20.05 6.25 -3.92
N LEU A 245 -20.74 5.45 -3.12
CA LEU A 245 -20.84 4.00 -3.30
C LEU A 245 -22.15 3.67 -4.00
N ARG A 246 -22.10 2.90 -5.09
CA ARG A 246 -23.31 2.36 -5.70
C ARG A 246 -23.96 1.34 -4.78
N SER A 247 -25.29 1.28 -4.82
CA SER A 247 -26.03 0.22 -4.09
C SER A 247 -25.49 -1.16 -4.42
N GLY A 248 -25.24 -1.96 -3.41
CA GLY A 248 -24.60 -3.25 -3.52
C GLY A 248 -23.10 -3.17 -3.75
N GLY A 249 -22.47 -2.04 -3.57
CA GLY A 249 -21.02 -1.85 -3.62
C GLY A 249 -20.29 -2.37 -2.39
N VAL A 250 -18.99 -2.18 -2.34
CA VAL A 250 -18.13 -2.60 -1.21
C VAL A 250 -17.10 -1.53 -0.88
N ILE A 251 -16.81 -1.39 0.40
CA ILE A 251 -15.70 -0.57 0.90
C ILE A 251 -14.73 -1.46 1.64
N LEU A 252 -13.43 -1.30 1.35
CA LEU A 252 -12.35 -1.96 2.06
C LEU A 252 -11.38 -0.88 2.60
N LEU A 253 -11.19 -0.88 3.91
CA LEU A 253 -10.35 0.09 4.60
C LEU A 253 -9.25 -0.62 5.37
N GLU A 254 -8.00 -0.30 5.09
CA GLU A 254 -6.91 -0.69 6.00
C GLU A 254 -7.04 0.07 7.31
N ILE A 255 -6.70 -0.60 8.43
CA ILE A 255 -6.81 -0.06 9.78
C ILE A 255 -5.57 -0.39 10.61
N GLY A 256 -5.29 0.42 11.62
CA GLY A 256 -4.39 0.04 12.69
C GLY A 256 -4.94 -1.13 13.50
N ALA A 257 -4.05 -1.98 14.02
CA ALA A 257 -4.38 -3.25 14.66
C ALA A 257 -5.40 -3.17 15.84
N THR A 258 -5.56 -1.98 16.42
CA THR A 258 -6.46 -1.75 17.58
C THR A 258 -7.72 -0.96 17.21
N GLN A 259 -7.91 -0.60 15.93
CA GLN A 259 -8.96 0.33 15.51
C GLN A 259 -10.23 -0.36 15.00
N ALA A 260 -10.23 -1.70 14.82
CA ALA A 260 -11.34 -2.44 14.20
C ALA A 260 -12.70 -2.13 14.80
N ALA A 261 -12.83 -2.19 16.13
CA ALA A 261 -14.12 -2.00 16.81
C ALA A 261 -14.72 -0.60 16.53
N VAL A 262 -13.88 0.44 16.57
CA VAL A 262 -14.33 1.83 16.37
C VAL A 262 -14.63 2.10 14.90
N VAL A 263 -13.81 1.63 13.97
CA VAL A 263 -14.04 1.80 12.53
C VAL A 263 -15.30 1.04 12.10
N MET A 264 -15.52 -0.17 12.60
CA MET A 264 -16.75 -0.92 12.34
C MET A 264 -18.00 -0.20 12.89
N GLU A 265 -17.90 0.46 14.03
CA GLU A 265 -19.01 1.25 14.58
C GLU A 265 -19.30 2.51 13.70
N LEU A 266 -18.26 3.19 13.23
CA LEU A 266 -18.43 4.28 12.26
C LEU A 266 -19.08 3.77 10.96
N ALA A 267 -18.66 2.61 10.49
CA ALA A 267 -19.22 1.96 9.31
C ALA A 267 -20.70 1.60 9.48
N ARG A 268 -21.11 1.06 10.65
CA ARG A 268 -22.54 0.75 10.92
C ARG A 268 -23.43 1.98 10.91
N ARG A 269 -22.90 3.12 11.35
CA ARG A 269 -23.64 4.40 11.31
C ARG A 269 -23.84 4.89 9.90
N ALA A 270 -22.83 4.75 9.03
CA ALA A 270 -22.88 5.16 7.64
C ALA A 270 -23.69 4.19 6.76
N PHE A 271 -23.60 2.89 7.05
CA PHE A 271 -24.21 1.80 6.28
C PHE A 271 -24.96 0.82 7.21
N PRO A 272 -26.16 1.20 7.73
CA PRO A 272 -26.87 0.41 8.74
C PRO A 272 -27.31 -0.98 8.28
N ALA A 273 -27.50 -1.18 6.97
CA ALA A 273 -27.94 -2.45 6.37
C ALA A 273 -26.77 -3.31 5.85
N ALA A 274 -25.53 -2.80 5.85
CA ALA A 274 -24.38 -3.49 5.30
C ALA A 274 -23.88 -4.62 6.22
N ILE A 275 -23.26 -5.63 5.62
CA ILE A 275 -22.47 -6.62 6.36
C ILE A 275 -21.09 -6.04 6.60
N ILE A 276 -20.71 -5.91 7.87
CA ILE A 276 -19.43 -5.33 8.27
C ILE A 276 -18.59 -6.37 8.98
N SER A 277 -17.38 -6.60 8.50
CA SER A 277 -16.41 -7.56 9.05
C SER A 277 -15.03 -6.97 9.17
N ALA A 278 -14.24 -7.46 10.13
CA ALA A 278 -12.81 -7.20 10.23
C ALA A 278 -12.02 -8.45 9.81
N HIS A 279 -10.91 -8.24 9.12
CA HIS A 279 -10.02 -9.28 8.62
C HIS A 279 -8.62 -9.09 9.17
N GLN A 280 -8.00 -10.21 9.53
CA GLN A 280 -6.69 -10.24 10.16
C GLN A 280 -5.58 -10.55 9.17
N ASP A 281 -4.40 -9.96 9.41
CA ASP A 281 -3.18 -10.33 8.72
C ASP A 281 -2.65 -11.70 9.19
N LEU A 282 -1.58 -12.19 8.58
CA LEU A 282 -0.95 -13.46 8.92
C LEU A 282 -0.40 -13.51 10.37
N ALA A 283 -0.22 -12.36 11.02
CA ALA A 283 0.17 -12.25 12.41
C ALA A 283 -1.03 -12.26 13.37
N GLY A 284 -2.26 -12.41 12.87
CA GLY A 284 -3.50 -12.41 13.65
C GLY A 284 -3.92 -11.03 14.16
N ARG A 285 -3.45 -9.95 13.54
CA ARG A 285 -3.80 -8.58 13.88
C ARG A 285 -4.87 -8.08 12.94
N ASP A 286 -5.91 -7.42 13.46
CA ASP A 286 -6.93 -6.78 12.63
C ASP A 286 -6.26 -5.76 11.69
N ARG A 287 -6.60 -5.86 10.38
CA ARG A 287 -5.91 -5.06 9.37
C ARG A 287 -6.83 -4.43 8.34
N VAL A 288 -7.94 -5.07 7.99
CA VAL A 288 -8.89 -4.56 7.01
C VAL A 288 -10.30 -4.65 7.52
N VAL A 289 -11.05 -3.55 7.45
CA VAL A 289 -12.50 -3.53 7.63
C VAL A 289 -13.16 -3.57 6.25
N VAL A 290 -14.07 -4.53 6.06
CA VAL A 290 -14.89 -4.68 4.85
C VAL A 290 -16.32 -4.29 5.17
N ILE A 291 -16.91 -3.42 4.36
CA ILE A 291 -18.30 -2.97 4.41
C ILE A 291 -18.96 -3.41 3.10
N ASP A 292 -19.76 -4.44 3.16
CA ASP A 292 -20.46 -5.01 2.00
C ASP A 292 -21.92 -4.56 2.03
N ASP A 293 -22.27 -3.60 1.16
CA ASP A 293 -23.60 -2.99 1.08
C ASP A 293 -24.62 -3.83 0.27
N ARG A 294 -24.31 -5.11 0.06
CA ARG A 294 -25.28 -5.98 -0.60
C ARG A 294 -26.51 -6.18 0.29
N VAL A 295 -27.66 -5.73 -0.21
CA VAL A 295 -28.94 -6.09 0.40
C VAL A 295 -29.13 -7.59 0.22
N ILE A 296 -29.02 -8.36 1.30
CA ILE A 296 -29.43 -9.76 1.29
C ILE A 296 -30.96 -9.71 1.22
N HIS A 297 -31.52 -9.87 0.01
CA HIS A 297 -32.92 -10.29 -0.08
C HIS A 297 -33.01 -11.69 0.56
N HIS A 298 -33.35 -11.75 1.81
CA HIS A 298 -33.97 -12.95 2.35
C HIS A 298 -35.23 -13.16 1.52
N GLU A 299 -35.17 -14.01 0.49
CA GLU A 299 -36.38 -14.71 0.06
C GLU A 299 -36.95 -15.37 1.33
N MET A 300 -37.99 -14.77 1.83
CA MET A 300 -38.83 -15.44 2.81
C MET A 300 -39.22 -16.76 2.17
N LEU A 301 -38.61 -17.84 2.65
CA LEU A 301 -39.14 -19.18 2.48
C LEU A 301 -40.47 -19.18 3.20
N ASP A 302 -41.50 -18.67 2.52
CA ASP A 302 -42.89 -18.98 2.88
C ASP A 302 -43.10 -20.46 2.58
N THR A 303 -43.18 -21.22 3.64
CA THR A 303 -43.65 -22.61 3.73
C THR A 303 -45.07 -22.77 3.28
#